data_52c0ccd7cf91113d260c9fbea7995de4
#
_entry.id   52c0ccd7cf91113d260c9fbea7995de4
#
_cell.length_a   1.000
_cell.length_b   1.000
_cell.length_c   1.000
_cell.angle_alpha   90.00
_cell.angle_beta   90.00
_cell.angle_gamma   90.00
#
_symmetry.space_group_name_H-M   'P 1'
#
loop_
_entity.id
_entity.type
_entity.pdbx_description
1 polymer ?
#
loop_
_entity_poly.entity_id
_entity_poly.type
_entity_poly.pdbx_seq_one_letter_code
_entity_poly.pdbx_strand_id
1 'polypeptide(L)'
;EVREDVAAVSVLADVESGKLEITAEYEDIHSFVEANLIDRLGDTGKKLHTGRSRNDQVALDMRLYTRLEVLYTDELVRDLLQELLKIMEENTETIMTEAVCMTFTSV
;
A
#
# COMPACT_ATOMS: atom_id res chain seq x y z
N GLU A 1 -3.32 24.66 1.21
CA GLU A 1 -2.80 23.46 0.47
C GLU A 1 -1.53 22.92 1.14
N VAL A 2 -0.42 23.67 1.16
CA VAL A 2 0.85 23.19 1.79
C VAL A 2 0.71 22.86 3.28
N ARG A 3 -0.14 23.55 4.02
CA ARG A 3 -0.37 23.30 5.46
C ARG A 3 -1.16 22.02 5.71
N GLU A 4 -2.08 21.68 4.82
CA GLU A 4 -2.93 20.49 4.89
C GLU A 4 -2.10 19.24 4.62
N ASP A 5 -1.23 19.26 3.61
CA ASP A 5 -0.32 18.18 3.28
C ASP A 5 0.67 17.89 4.42
N VAL A 6 1.26 18.93 5.00
CA VAL A 6 2.19 18.79 6.15
C VAL A 6 1.49 18.21 7.36
N ALA A 7 0.24 18.61 7.64
CA ALA A 7 -0.51 18.07 8.76
C ALA A 7 -0.89 16.60 8.55
N ALA A 8 -1.28 16.21 7.32
CA ALA A 8 -1.57 14.81 6.98
C ALA A 8 -0.33 13.93 7.17
N VAL A 9 0.83 14.35 6.67
CA VAL A 9 2.10 13.63 6.87
C VAL A 9 2.45 13.53 8.36
N SER A 10 2.17 14.57 9.16
CA SER A 10 2.43 14.53 10.60
C SER A 10 1.51 13.58 11.35
N VAL A 11 0.25 13.40 10.93
CA VAL A 11 -0.66 12.38 11.50
C VAL A 11 -0.12 10.98 11.21
N LEU A 12 0.31 10.73 9.98
CA LEU A 12 0.90 9.44 9.59
C LEU A 12 2.13 9.12 10.42
N ALA A 13 3.06 10.07 10.53
CA ALA A 13 4.29 9.90 11.32
C ALA A 13 4.01 9.63 12.81
N ASP A 14 2.97 10.24 13.38
CA ASP A 14 2.60 10.01 14.78
C ASP A 14 1.94 8.63 14.97
N VAL A 15 1.20 8.12 13.99
CA VAL A 15 0.67 6.75 13.99
C VAL A 15 1.82 5.74 13.85
N GLU A 16 2.73 5.92 12.90
CA GLU A 16 3.88 5.03 12.68
C GLU A 16 4.84 5.01 13.87
N SER A 17 5.02 6.13 14.57
CA SER A 17 5.84 6.20 15.78
C SER A 17 5.16 5.68 17.05
N GLY A 18 3.90 5.28 16.97
CA GLY A 18 3.10 4.81 18.11
C GLY A 18 2.68 5.90 19.10
N LYS A 19 2.83 7.17 18.74
CA LYS A 19 2.35 8.30 19.56
C LYS A 19 0.85 8.48 19.48
N LEU A 20 0.26 8.09 18.35
CA LEU A 20 -1.15 8.18 18.08
C LEU A 20 -1.68 6.80 17.78
N GLU A 21 -2.52 6.27 18.67
CA GLU A 21 -3.16 4.97 18.50
C GLU A 21 -4.48 5.12 17.75
N ILE A 22 -4.72 4.22 16.79
CA ILE A 22 -6.01 4.13 16.11
C ILE A 22 -6.97 3.43 17.05
N THR A 23 -7.91 4.19 17.62
CA THR A 23 -8.90 3.67 18.57
C THR A 23 -10.21 3.33 17.88
N ALA A 24 -10.95 2.38 18.47
CA ALA A 24 -12.27 1.99 17.98
C ALA A 24 -13.40 3.01 18.30
N GLU A 25 -13.05 4.19 18.79
CA GLU A 25 -14.00 5.28 19.07
C GLU A 25 -14.54 5.95 17.80
N TYR A 26 -13.81 5.80 16.69
CA TYR A 26 -14.18 6.36 15.40
C TYR A 26 -14.87 5.30 14.53
N GLU A 27 -15.83 5.73 13.74
CA GLU A 27 -16.60 4.85 12.85
C GLU A 27 -15.69 4.18 11.80
N ASP A 28 -14.70 4.93 11.27
CA ASP A 28 -13.73 4.48 10.28
C ASP A 28 -12.41 5.24 10.40
N ILE A 29 -11.40 4.77 9.66
CA ILE A 29 -10.07 5.38 9.61
C ILE A 29 -10.12 6.82 9.06
N HIS A 30 -11.04 7.12 8.16
CA HIS A 30 -11.17 8.45 7.58
C HIS A 30 -11.69 9.45 8.62
N SER A 31 -12.64 9.03 9.44
CA SER A 31 -13.16 9.82 10.57
C SER A 31 -12.07 10.09 11.62
N PHE A 32 -11.24 9.09 11.89
CA PHE A 32 -10.07 9.25 12.76
C PHE A 32 -9.08 10.28 12.21
N VAL A 33 -8.69 10.18 10.93
CA VAL A 33 -7.76 11.11 10.29
C VAL A 33 -8.35 12.51 10.24
N GLU A 34 -9.62 12.64 9.87
CA GLU A 34 -10.34 13.92 9.80
C GLU A 34 -10.37 14.62 11.17
N ALA A 35 -10.71 13.90 12.25
CA ALA A 35 -10.72 14.44 13.60
C ALA A 35 -9.34 14.96 14.02
N ASN A 36 -8.27 14.20 13.77
CA ASN A 36 -6.91 14.62 14.07
C ASN A 36 -6.45 15.81 13.24
N LEU A 37 -6.88 15.92 11.98
CA LEU A 37 -6.59 17.09 11.15
C LEU A 37 -7.36 18.31 11.62
N ILE A 38 -8.60 18.17 12.05
CA ILE A 38 -9.40 19.27 12.62
C ILE A 38 -8.77 19.76 13.92
N ASP A 39 -8.28 18.85 14.77
CA ASP A 39 -7.61 19.23 16.02
C ASP A 39 -6.34 20.06 15.77
N ARG A 40 -5.57 19.73 14.72
CA ARG A 40 -4.31 20.41 14.36
C ARG A 40 -4.51 21.70 13.55
N LEU A 41 -5.49 21.73 12.67
CA LEU A 41 -5.70 22.79 11.67
C LEU A 41 -6.96 23.64 11.93
N GLY A 42 -7.78 23.24 12.89
CA GLY A 42 -9.07 23.89 13.17
C GLY A 42 -10.02 23.78 11.97
N ASP A 43 -10.72 24.88 11.65
CA ASP A 43 -11.71 24.91 10.56
C ASP A 43 -11.13 24.59 9.17
N THR A 44 -9.83 24.73 8.98
CA THR A 44 -9.18 24.36 7.72
C THR A 44 -9.20 22.84 7.51
N GLY A 45 -9.07 22.04 8.57
CA GLY A 45 -9.16 20.58 8.51
C GLY A 45 -10.54 20.08 8.03
N LYS A 46 -11.62 20.80 8.33
CA LYS A 46 -12.98 20.46 7.87
C LYS A 46 -13.16 20.55 6.36
N LYS A 47 -12.30 21.30 5.67
CA LYS A 47 -12.38 21.45 4.20
C LYS A 47 -12.03 20.16 3.46
N LEU A 48 -11.30 19.24 4.09
CA LEU A 48 -10.92 17.97 3.49
C LEU A 48 -12.13 17.15 3.05
N HIS A 49 -13.21 17.19 3.84
CA HIS A 49 -14.45 16.46 3.56
C HIS A 49 -15.52 17.31 2.86
N THR A 50 -15.29 18.62 2.65
CA THR A 50 -16.30 19.52 2.10
C THR A 50 -16.65 19.15 0.66
N GLY A 51 -17.95 18.93 0.40
CA GLY A 51 -18.48 18.65 -0.94
C GLY A 51 -18.17 17.25 -1.49
N ARG A 52 -17.75 16.33 -0.64
CA ARG A 52 -17.49 14.92 -1.01
C ARG A 52 -18.37 13.97 -0.20
N SER A 53 -18.72 12.84 -0.81
CA SER A 53 -19.27 11.71 -0.08
C SER A 53 -18.12 10.90 0.55
N ARG A 54 -18.33 10.36 1.74
CA ARG A 54 -17.39 9.41 2.35
C ARG A 54 -17.11 8.21 1.43
N ASN A 55 -18.12 7.73 0.72
CA ASN A 55 -17.98 6.63 -0.23
C ASN A 55 -17.06 6.97 -1.41
N ASP A 56 -17.10 8.21 -1.90
CA ASP A 56 -16.21 8.66 -2.98
C ASP A 56 -14.76 8.72 -2.51
N GLN A 57 -14.54 9.16 -1.26
CA GLN A 57 -13.22 9.19 -0.64
C GLN A 57 -12.68 7.76 -0.49
N VAL A 58 -13.45 6.85 0.08
CA VAL A 58 -13.06 5.43 0.24
C VAL A 58 -12.74 4.80 -1.12
N ALA A 59 -13.58 5.04 -2.14
CA ALA A 59 -13.33 4.51 -3.48
C ALA A 59 -12.04 5.05 -4.12
N LEU A 60 -11.71 6.32 -3.88
CA LEU A 60 -10.45 6.91 -4.34
C LEU A 60 -9.26 6.29 -3.62
N ASP A 61 -9.31 6.20 -2.31
CA ASP A 61 -8.22 5.66 -1.49
C ASP A 61 -7.92 4.20 -1.84
N MET A 62 -8.96 3.39 -2.04
CA MET A 62 -8.80 2.00 -2.49
C MET A 62 -8.16 1.89 -3.88
N ARG A 63 -8.48 2.81 -4.79
CA ARG A 63 -7.83 2.85 -6.12
C ARG A 63 -6.36 3.24 -6.03
N LEU A 64 -6.04 4.23 -5.20
CA LEU A 64 -4.66 4.67 -4.98
C LEU A 64 -3.84 3.56 -4.33
N TYR A 65 -4.37 2.94 -3.29
CA TYR A 65 -3.75 1.80 -2.62
C TYR A 65 -3.49 0.64 -3.59
N THR A 66 -4.52 0.21 -4.33
CA THR A 66 -4.38 -0.88 -5.31
C THR A 66 -3.32 -0.55 -6.36
N ARG A 67 -3.27 0.70 -6.83
CA ARG A 67 -2.23 1.12 -7.79
C ARG A 67 -0.83 0.99 -7.21
N LEU A 68 -0.62 1.40 -5.97
CA LEU A 68 0.68 1.28 -5.31
C LEU A 68 1.08 -0.19 -5.12
N GLU A 69 0.15 -1.04 -4.68
CA GLU A 69 0.39 -2.47 -4.50
C GLU A 69 0.72 -3.19 -5.82
N VAL A 70 0.06 -2.80 -6.92
CA VAL A 70 0.38 -3.33 -8.26
C VAL A 70 1.79 -2.93 -8.69
N LEU A 71 2.19 -1.67 -8.47
CA LEU A 71 3.55 -1.22 -8.80
C LEU A 71 4.60 -1.94 -7.95
N TYR A 72 4.34 -2.11 -6.66
CA TYR A 72 5.23 -2.86 -5.77
C TYR A 72 5.34 -4.34 -6.18
N THR A 73 4.23 -4.95 -6.55
CA THR A 73 4.23 -6.34 -7.05
C THR A 73 5.02 -6.46 -8.36
N ASP A 74 4.90 -5.50 -9.27
CA ASP A 74 5.68 -5.48 -10.52
C ASP A 74 7.19 -5.42 -10.24
N GLU A 75 7.62 -4.61 -9.27
CA GLU A 75 9.02 -4.55 -8.84
C GLU A 75 9.50 -5.91 -8.30
N LEU A 76 8.74 -6.52 -7.39
CA LEU A 76 9.10 -7.84 -6.83
C LEU A 76 9.20 -8.94 -7.92
N VAL A 77 8.28 -8.92 -8.89
CA VAL A 77 8.32 -9.87 -10.02
C VAL A 77 9.55 -9.62 -10.90
N ARG A 78 9.91 -8.37 -11.14
CA ARG A 78 11.14 -8.02 -11.88
C ARG A 78 12.39 -8.50 -11.17
N ASP A 79 12.47 -8.30 -9.87
CA ASP A 79 13.60 -8.76 -9.06
C ASP A 79 13.73 -10.28 -9.12
N LEU A 80 12.61 -10.99 -8.97
CA LEU A 80 12.59 -12.45 -9.11
C LEU A 80 13.07 -12.91 -10.49
N LEU A 81 12.60 -12.27 -11.56
CA LEU A 81 13.03 -12.58 -12.92
C LEU A 81 14.53 -12.32 -13.14
N GLN A 82 15.06 -11.26 -12.56
CA GLN A 82 16.49 -10.97 -12.64
C GLN A 82 17.33 -12.04 -11.94
N GLU A 83 16.93 -12.48 -10.75
CA GLU A 83 17.62 -13.55 -10.03
C GLU A 83 17.53 -14.89 -10.79
N LEU A 84 16.37 -15.20 -11.39
CA LEU A 84 16.24 -16.40 -12.22
C LEU A 84 17.14 -16.34 -13.46
N LEU A 85 17.22 -15.21 -14.15
CA LEU A 85 18.11 -15.02 -15.30
C LEU A 85 19.56 -15.21 -14.90
N LYS A 86 19.97 -14.65 -13.77
CA LYS A 86 21.33 -14.82 -13.25
C LYS A 86 21.66 -16.28 -12.98
N ILE A 87 20.75 -17.00 -12.31
CA ILE A 87 20.91 -18.45 -12.06
C ILE A 87 21.00 -19.21 -13.39
N MET A 88 20.20 -18.86 -14.39
CA MET A 88 20.26 -19.49 -15.72
C MET A 88 21.61 -19.22 -16.41
N GLU A 89 22.10 -17.97 -16.37
CA GLU A 89 23.42 -17.60 -16.95
C GLU A 89 24.56 -18.35 -16.28
N GLU A 90 24.53 -18.52 -14.95
CA GLU A 90 25.55 -19.25 -14.19
C GLU A 90 25.51 -20.78 -14.43
N ASN A 91 24.40 -21.31 -14.91
CA ASN A 91 24.16 -22.75 -15.05
C ASN A 91 23.87 -23.21 -16.47
N THR A 92 24.33 -22.50 -17.50
CA THR A 92 24.09 -22.82 -18.91
C THR A 92 24.59 -24.20 -19.32
N GLU A 93 25.65 -24.71 -18.69
CA GLU A 93 26.24 -26.04 -18.94
C GLU A 93 25.71 -27.12 -18.01
N THR A 94 24.80 -26.78 -17.09
CA THR A 94 24.27 -27.72 -16.11
C THR A 94 23.16 -28.58 -16.73
N ILE A 95 23.40 -29.89 -16.83
CA ILE A 95 22.42 -30.86 -17.33
C ILE A 95 21.53 -31.28 -16.16
N MET A 96 20.26 -30.92 -16.20
CA MET A 96 19.25 -31.43 -15.26
C MET A 96 18.57 -32.69 -15.84
N THR A 97 18.45 -33.72 -15.01
CA THR A 97 17.69 -34.92 -15.38
C THR A 97 16.20 -34.62 -15.32
N GLU A 98 15.46 -35.02 -16.36
CA GLU A 98 14.00 -34.80 -16.54
C GLU A 98 13.09 -35.53 -15.51
N ALA A 99 13.58 -35.89 -14.35
CA ALA A 99 12.86 -36.72 -13.37
C ALA A 99 11.59 -36.06 -12.76
N VAL A 100 11.33 -34.79 -13.02
CA VAL A 100 10.21 -34.07 -12.40
C VAL A 100 8.93 -34.02 -13.27
N CYS A 101 9.01 -34.34 -14.55
CA CYS A 101 7.87 -34.18 -15.47
C CYS A 101 6.95 -35.39 -15.58
N MET A 102 7.28 -36.55 -15.01
CA MET A 102 6.51 -37.78 -15.21
C MET A 102 5.38 -38.06 -14.21
N THR A 103 5.16 -37.20 -13.20
CA THR A 103 4.13 -37.46 -12.19
C THR A 103 2.78 -36.78 -12.43
N PHE A 104 2.61 -36.02 -13.50
CA PHE A 104 1.34 -35.31 -13.79
C PHE A 104 0.51 -35.82 -14.97
N THR A 105 0.84 -36.98 -15.57
CA THR A 105 0.07 -37.52 -16.70
C THR A 105 -0.64 -38.85 -16.38
N SER A 106 -1.05 -39.07 -15.15
CA SER A 106 -1.85 -40.24 -14.79
C SER A 106 -3.02 -39.80 -13.90
N VAL A 107 -4.01 -39.14 -14.48
CA VAL A 107 -5.42 -39.17 -14.05
C VAL A 107 -6.30 -39.04 -15.30
#